data_4a386d6b1dce0605b480e2393d07d358
#
_entry.id   4a386d6b1dce0605b480e2393d07d358
#
_cell.length_a   1.000
_cell.length_b   1.000
_cell.length_c   1.000
_cell.angle_alpha   90.00
_cell.angle_beta   90.00
_cell.angle_gamma   90.00
#
_symmetry.space_group_name_H-M   'P 1'
#
loop_
_entity.id
_entity.type
_entity.pdbx_description
1 polymer ?
#
loop_
_entity_poly.entity_id
_entity_poly.type
_entity_poly.pdbx_seq_one_letter_code
_entity_poly.pdbx_strand_id
1 'polypeptide(L)'
;VILDDGTTYLSKTVILTTGTYLKAEILVGHSKHASGPDQQKESKFLSGKLKDYGFRIQRLKTGTPPRVEINSIDYSKTSLQPGTDAKLAFSFTTDEYVPIEKQTPCYLTYTNETTHKIIHDNLEKCAMYSGLVKGIGPRYCPSIEDKVVKFSDKPQHQIFLEPESKEMNSIYVQGFSTSMPHDIQEQMIRTCLLYTSDAADEARSVD
;
A
#
# COMPACT_ATOMS: atom_id res chain seq x y z
N VAL A 1 31.14 7.74 -2.68
CA VAL A 1 29.89 7.96 -1.91
C VAL A 1 30.27 8.39 -0.52
N ILE A 2 29.61 9.42 -0.01
CA ILE A 2 29.82 9.91 1.36
C ILE A 2 28.51 9.66 2.12
N LEU A 3 28.60 9.00 3.26
CA LEU A 3 27.45 8.73 4.13
C LEU A 3 27.19 9.89 5.10
N ASP A 4 26.05 9.86 5.79
CA ASP A 4 25.65 10.87 6.80
C ASP A 4 26.63 10.98 7.97
N ASP A 5 27.34 9.90 8.32
CA ASP A 5 28.35 9.84 9.37
C ASP A 5 29.75 10.31 8.91
N GLY A 6 29.87 10.74 7.64
CA GLY A 6 31.14 11.15 7.02
C GLY A 6 31.96 10.01 6.43
N THR A 7 31.53 8.75 6.57
CA THR A 7 32.25 7.61 5.97
C THR A 7 32.27 7.73 4.46
N THR A 8 33.44 7.51 3.86
CA THR A 8 33.64 7.62 2.41
C THR A 8 33.94 6.28 1.77
N TYR A 9 33.17 5.92 0.75
CA TYR A 9 33.37 4.77 -0.09
C TYR A 9 33.82 5.19 -1.49
N LEU A 10 34.93 4.66 -1.96
CA LEU A 10 35.42 4.84 -3.34
C LEU A 10 34.92 3.67 -4.19
N SER A 11 34.31 3.97 -5.33
CA SER A 11 33.83 2.96 -6.27
C SER A 11 33.88 3.48 -7.69
N LYS A 12 33.96 2.59 -8.68
CA LYS A 12 33.92 2.95 -10.11
C LYS A 12 32.48 3.29 -10.55
N THR A 13 31.49 2.67 -9.94
CA THR A 13 30.07 2.81 -10.26
C THR A 13 29.24 2.80 -8.98
N VAL A 14 28.06 3.40 -9.05
CA VAL A 14 27.07 3.43 -7.97
C VAL A 14 25.72 3.02 -8.55
N ILE A 15 25.06 2.03 -7.93
CA ILE A 15 23.71 1.60 -8.28
C ILE A 15 22.75 2.15 -7.24
N LEU A 16 21.77 2.93 -7.69
CA LEU A 16 20.74 3.51 -6.82
C LEU A 16 19.50 2.61 -6.80
N THR A 17 19.15 2.09 -5.64
CA THR A 17 17.98 1.23 -5.39
C THR A 17 17.21 1.77 -4.18
N THR A 18 16.84 3.05 -4.24
CA THR A 18 16.35 3.83 -3.11
C THR A 18 14.88 3.57 -2.72
N GLY A 19 14.19 2.69 -3.44
CA GLY A 19 12.79 2.39 -3.16
C GLY A 19 11.94 3.68 -3.07
N THR A 20 11.13 3.79 -2.02
CA THR A 20 10.28 4.95 -1.74
C THR A 20 10.85 5.89 -0.68
N TYR A 21 12.19 5.84 -0.42
CA TYR A 21 12.82 6.58 0.68
C TYR A 21 13.33 7.97 0.29
N LEU A 22 13.47 8.28 -1.01
CA LEU A 22 14.10 9.52 -1.49
C LEU A 22 13.28 10.75 -1.09
N LYS A 23 13.70 11.44 -0.01
CA LYS A 23 13.02 12.59 0.59
C LYS A 23 11.53 12.28 0.78
N ALA A 24 11.28 11.09 1.31
CA ALA A 24 9.94 10.55 1.44
C ALA A 24 9.10 11.31 2.48
N GLU A 25 7.80 11.34 2.25
CA GLU A 25 6.81 11.95 3.13
C GLU A 25 5.59 11.05 3.18
N ILE A 26 5.11 10.78 4.39
CA ILE A 26 3.86 10.07 4.63
C ILE A 26 2.73 11.08 4.76
N LEU A 27 1.61 10.78 4.10
CA LEU A 27 0.44 11.64 4.03
C LEU A 27 -0.80 10.84 4.44
N VAL A 28 -1.42 11.21 5.54
CA VAL A 28 -2.66 10.60 6.06
C VAL A 28 -3.63 11.71 6.43
N GLY A 29 -4.76 11.77 5.76
CA GLY A 29 -5.69 12.89 5.92
C GLY A 29 -5.00 14.21 5.65
N HIS A 30 -5.06 15.13 6.61
CA HIS A 30 -4.39 16.43 6.53
C HIS A 30 -3.00 16.43 7.19
N SER A 31 -2.54 15.27 7.70
CA SER A 31 -1.22 15.14 8.30
C SER A 31 -0.17 14.83 7.26
N LYS A 32 1.02 15.40 7.48
CA LYS A 32 2.20 15.19 6.65
C LYS A 32 3.44 15.16 7.52
N HIS A 33 4.24 14.10 7.39
CA HIS A 33 5.51 14.00 8.09
C HIS A 33 6.58 13.37 7.21
N ALA A 34 7.83 13.75 7.43
CA ALA A 34 8.98 13.21 6.72
C ALA A 34 9.35 11.86 7.33
N SER A 35 9.12 10.79 6.57
CA SER A 35 9.45 9.41 6.97
C SER A 35 9.55 8.54 5.73
N GLY A 36 10.35 7.48 5.79
CA GLY A 36 10.27 6.33 4.89
C GLY A 36 9.19 5.36 5.36
N PRO A 37 8.97 4.25 4.64
CA PRO A 37 8.10 3.17 5.07
C PRO A 37 8.47 2.64 6.46
N ASP A 38 7.50 2.11 7.19
CA ASP A 38 7.68 1.49 8.51
C ASP A 38 8.39 2.40 9.52
N GLN A 39 8.08 3.70 9.49
CA GLN A 39 8.68 4.73 10.34
C GLN A 39 10.22 4.84 10.24
N GLN A 40 10.80 4.28 9.18
CA GLN A 40 12.22 4.37 8.93
C GLN A 40 12.61 5.77 8.44
N LYS A 41 13.87 6.15 8.67
CA LYS A 41 14.40 7.44 8.28
C LYS A 41 14.42 7.58 6.74
N GLU A 42 13.89 8.67 6.22
CA GLU A 42 13.97 9.00 4.81
C GLU A 42 15.40 9.33 4.35
N SER A 43 15.69 9.13 3.06
CA SER A 43 16.95 9.58 2.45
C SER A 43 16.86 11.08 2.10
N LYS A 44 17.23 11.92 3.04
CA LYS A 44 16.97 13.38 3.04
C LYS A 44 17.77 14.14 1.98
N PHE A 45 19.04 13.82 1.79
CA PHE A 45 19.98 14.66 1.02
C PHE A 45 20.25 14.16 -0.41
N LEU A 46 20.11 12.87 -0.67
CA LEU A 46 20.50 12.24 -1.93
C LEU A 46 19.78 12.85 -3.14
N SER A 47 18.49 13.15 -3.04
CA SER A 47 17.74 13.76 -4.15
C SER A 47 18.26 15.14 -4.55
N GLY A 48 18.74 15.93 -3.57
CA GLY A 48 19.40 17.20 -3.83
C GLY A 48 20.70 17.03 -4.62
N LYS A 49 21.53 16.07 -4.19
CA LYS A 49 22.80 15.77 -4.88
C LYS A 49 22.58 15.24 -6.30
N LEU A 50 21.60 14.40 -6.51
CA LEU A 50 21.25 13.95 -7.86
C LEU A 50 20.85 15.12 -8.76
N LYS A 51 20.10 16.08 -8.22
CA LYS A 51 19.73 17.30 -8.96
C LYS A 51 20.96 18.15 -9.29
N ASP A 52 21.92 18.30 -8.36
CA ASP A 52 23.18 19.02 -8.59
C ASP A 52 24.00 18.39 -9.73
N TYR A 53 23.90 17.07 -9.93
CA TYR A 53 24.50 16.34 -11.06
C TYR A 53 23.69 16.42 -12.37
N GLY A 54 22.62 17.20 -12.40
CA GLY A 54 21.80 17.40 -13.61
C GLY A 54 20.70 16.37 -13.82
N PHE A 55 20.45 15.47 -12.86
CA PHE A 55 19.32 14.54 -12.97
C PHE A 55 17.98 15.29 -12.80
N ARG A 56 17.03 14.97 -13.65
CA ARG A 56 15.65 15.46 -13.51
C ARG A 56 14.96 14.71 -12.38
N ILE A 57 14.68 15.43 -11.30
CA ILE A 57 14.00 14.86 -10.12
C ILE A 57 12.54 15.32 -10.12
N GLN A 58 11.64 14.35 -9.95
CA GLN A 58 10.21 14.57 -9.91
C GLN A 58 9.60 13.93 -8.65
N ARG A 59 8.62 14.59 -8.06
CA ARG A 59 7.86 14.02 -6.95
C ARG A 59 6.84 13.03 -7.51
N LEU A 60 6.92 11.79 -7.05
CA LEU A 60 5.91 10.77 -7.31
C LEU A 60 5.10 10.51 -6.04
N LYS A 61 3.85 10.12 -6.18
CA LYS A 61 3.00 9.61 -5.10
C LYS A 61 2.77 8.12 -5.30
N THR A 62 2.75 7.36 -4.23
CA THR A 62 2.21 6.00 -4.18
C THR A 62 1.26 5.91 -3.00
N GLY A 63 0.43 4.87 -2.96
CA GLY A 63 -0.46 4.60 -1.84
C GLY A 63 -0.16 3.24 -1.23
N THR A 64 -0.45 3.09 0.04
CA THR A 64 -0.48 1.80 0.72
C THR A 64 -1.89 1.56 1.27
N PRO A 65 -2.39 0.33 1.27
CA PRO A 65 -3.63 -0.01 1.95
C PRO A 65 -3.37 -0.24 3.44
N PRO A 66 -4.41 -0.20 4.26
CA PRO A 66 -4.34 -0.65 5.64
C PRO A 66 -4.00 -2.14 5.71
N ARG A 67 -3.50 -2.56 6.86
CA ARG A 67 -3.34 -3.96 7.27
C ARG A 67 -4.42 -4.30 8.26
N VAL A 68 -4.83 -5.56 8.26
CA VAL A 68 -5.83 -6.09 9.20
C VAL A 68 -5.32 -7.39 9.79
N GLU A 69 -5.72 -7.67 11.03
CA GLU A 69 -5.40 -8.92 11.70
C GLU A 69 -6.09 -10.10 11.01
N ILE A 70 -5.37 -11.19 10.80
CA ILE A 70 -5.88 -12.39 10.10
C ILE A 70 -7.14 -12.96 10.78
N ASN A 71 -7.20 -12.91 12.12
CA ASN A 71 -8.30 -13.43 12.90
C ASN A 71 -9.54 -12.51 12.94
N SER A 72 -9.41 -11.28 12.45
CA SER A 72 -10.52 -10.31 12.40
C SER A 72 -11.42 -10.47 11.18
N ILE A 73 -11.05 -11.36 10.24
CA ILE A 73 -11.70 -11.49 8.94
C ILE A 73 -12.76 -12.60 8.97
N ASP A 74 -13.94 -12.28 8.50
CA ASP A 74 -14.98 -13.29 8.23
C ASP A 74 -14.78 -13.90 6.84
N TYR A 75 -13.95 -14.93 6.76
CA TYR A 75 -13.63 -15.62 5.51
C TYR A 75 -14.84 -16.26 4.83
N SER A 76 -15.93 -16.51 5.55
CA SER A 76 -17.16 -17.08 4.96
C SER A 76 -17.83 -16.14 3.95
N LYS A 77 -17.51 -14.85 4.04
CA LYS A 77 -18.00 -13.77 3.14
C LYS A 77 -17.04 -13.43 2.03
N THR A 78 -15.97 -14.19 1.86
CA THR A 78 -14.95 -13.99 0.83
C THR A 78 -14.90 -15.17 -0.13
N SER A 79 -14.26 -14.98 -1.28
CA SER A 79 -14.01 -16.04 -2.25
C SER A 79 -12.54 -16.44 -2.22
N LEU A 80 -12.27 -17.71 -1.95
CA LEU A 80 -10.91 -18.26 -1.98
C LEU A 80 -10.29 -18.07 -3.38
N GLN A 81 -9.08 -17.55 -3.39
CA GLN A 81 -8.23 -17.45 -4.59
C GLN A 81 -7.04 -18.39 -4.38
N PRO A 82 -7.14 -19.64 -4.84
CA PRO A 82 -6.06 -20.61 -4.67
C PRO A 82 -4.85 -20.24 -5.53
N GLY A 83 -3.74 -20.87 -5.24
CA GLY A 83 -2.57 -20.84 -6.12
C GLY A 83 -2.79 -21.60 -7.44
N THR A 84 -1.73 -22.08 -8.03
CA THR A 84 -1.77 -22.81 -9.31
C THR A 84 -0.93 -24.08 -9.25
N ASP A 85 -1.39 -25.14 -9.91
CA ASP A 85 -0.61 -26.36 -10.16
C ASP A 85 0.30 -26.23 -11.39
N ALA A 86 0.21 -25.13 -12.12
CA ALA A 86 1.10 -24.89 -13.23
C ALA A 86 2.54 -24.73 -12.75
N LYS A 87 3.48 -25.33 -13.47
CA LYS A 87 4.92 -25.20 -13.20
C LYS A 87 5.43 -23.81 -13.57
N LEU A 88 5.05 -22.82 -12.78
CA LEU A 88 5.44 -21.42 -12.95
C LEU A 88 6.44 -21.00 -11.87
N ALA A 89 7.45 -20.24 -12.27
CA ALA A 89 8.46 -19.69 -11.38
C ALA A 89 8.96 -18.34 -11.90
N PHE A 90 9.45 -17.50 -11.00
CA PHE A 90 10.10 -16.24 -11.36
C PHE A 90 11.56 -16.41 -11.79
N SER A 91 12.16 -17.58 -11.56
CA SER A 91 13.53 -17.91 -11.95
C SER A 91 13.56 -19.00 -13.00
N PHE A 92 14.45 -18.86 -13.99
CA PHE A 92 14.72 -19.89 -15.01
C PHE A 92 15.47 -21.11 -14.44
N THR A 93 16.03 -21.02 -13.24
CA THR A 93 16.78 -22.08 -12.57
C THR A 93 15.98 -22.81 -11.49
N THR A 94 14.65 -22.60 -11.45
CA THR A 94 13.76 -23.28 -10.51
C THR A 94 13.45 -24.68 -11.03
N ASP A 95 13.87 -25.69 -10.27
CA ASP A 95 13.65 -27.11 -10.57
C ASP A 95 12.49 -27.71 -9.75
N GLU A 96 12.22 -27.13 -8.56
CA GLU A 96 11.16 -27.58 -7.66
C GLU A 96 10.05 -26.55 -7.58
N TYR A 97 8.80 -27.01 -7.65
CA TYR A 97 7.60 -26.18 -7.59
C TYR A 97 6.79 -26.51 -6.33
N VAL A 98 6.32 -25.46 -5.67
CA VAL A 98 5.48 -25.62 -4.47
C VAL A 98 4.11 -26.14 -4.92
N PRO A 99 3.67 -27.33 -4.47
CA PRO A 99 2.35 -27.85 -4.80
C PRO A 99 1.25 -26.98 -4.21
N ILE A 100 0.09 -26.93 -4.88
CA ILE A 100 -1.00 -26.00 -4.57
C ILE A 100 -1.44 -26.06 -3.10
N GLU A 101 -1.43 -27.25 -2.49
CA GLU A 101 -1.84 -27.45 -1.10
C GLU A 101 -0.87 -26.79 -0.08
N LYS A 102 0.34 -26.48 -0.52
CA LYS A 102 1.36 -25.81 0.28
C LYS A 102 1.50 -24.32 -0.05
N GLN A 103 0.81 -23.85 -1.08
CA GLN A 103 0.79 -22.43 -1.43
C GLN A 103 -0.12 -21.67 -0.48
N THR A 104 0.23 -20.42 -0.19
CA THR A 104 -0.61 -19.54 0.63
C THR A 104 -1.66 -18.89 -0.27
N PRO A 105 -2.95 -19.17 -0.06
CA PRO A 105 -3.99 -18.57 -0.88
C PRO A 105 -4.24 -17.11 -0.51
N CYS A 106 -4.81 -16.35 -1.45
CA CYS A 106 -5.44 -15.06 -1.19
C CYS A 106 -6.97 -15.23 -1.11
N TYR A 107 -7.65 -14.17 -0.69
CA TYR A 107 -9.10 -14.14 -0.66
C TYR A 107 -9.61 -12.90 -1.37
N LEU A 108 -10.69 -13.01 -2.11
CA LEU A 108 -11.32 -11.93 -2.84
C LEU A 108 -12.59 -11.46 -2.13
N THR A 109 -12.70 -10.16 -1.97
CA THR A 109 -13.93 -9.48 -1.53
C THR A 109 -14.13 -8.19 -2.36
N TYR A 110 -15.12 -7.39 -2.02
CA TYR A 110 -15.47 -6.19 -2.77
C TYR A 110 -15.86 -5.05 -1.83
N THR A 111 -15.64 -3.82 -2.27
CA THR A 111 -16.31 -2.65 -1.70
C THR A 111 -17.80 -2.70 -2.01
N ASN A 112 -18.60 -1.87 -1.35
CA ASN A 112 -20.03 -1.76 -1.56
C ASN A 112 -20.49 -0.29 -1.54
N GLU A 113 -21.77 -0.05 -1.74
CA GLU A 113 -22.35 1.30 -1.77
C GLU A 113 -22.10 2.09 -0.47
N THR A 114 -22.13 1.42 0.69
CA THR A 114 -21.83 2.05 1.99
C THR A 114 -20.37 2.50 2.04
N THR A 115 -19.44 1.67 1.59
CA THR A 115 -18.02 2.04 1.46
C THR A 115 -17.88 3.28 0.56
N HIS A 116 -18.52 3.24 -0.61
CA HIS A 116 -18.44 4.35 -1.57
C HIS A 116 -19.03 5.65 -1.01
N LYS A 117 -20.14 5.55 -0.28
CA LYS A 117 -20.74 6.70 0.39
C LYS A 117 -19.81 7.32 1.43
N ILE A 118 -19.17 6.51 2.28
CA ILE A 118 -18.19 6.99 3.26
C ILE A 118 -17.05 7.73 2.56
N ILE A 119 -16.55 7.20 1.45
CA ILE A 119 -15.48 7.83 0.65
C ILE A 119 -15.98 9.20 0.13
N HIS A 120 -17.13 9.26 -0.52
CA HIS A 120 -17.69 10.50 -1.07
C HIS A 120 -17.90 11.57 -0.01
N ASP A 121 -18.45 11.19 1.14
CA ASP A 121 -18.76 12.11 2.24
C ASP A 121 -17.48 12.68 2.90
N ASN A 122 -16.29 12.07 2.66
CA ASN A 122 -15.04 12.43 3.31
C ASN A 122 -13.90 12.78 2.33
N LEU A 123 -14.18 12.96 1.03
CA LEU A 123 -13.14 13.22 0.03
C LEU A 123 -12.26 14.43 0.39
N GLU A 124 -12.83 15.48 0.94
CA GLU A 124 -12.10 16.68 1.37
C GLU A 124 -11.08 16.43 2.48
N LYS A 125 -11.28 15.36 3.28
CA LYS A 125 -10.37 14.95 4.34
C LYS A 125 -9.21 14.10 3.83
N CYS A 126 -9.28 13.60 2.61
CA CYS A 126 -8.25 12.78 1.98
C CYS A 126 -7.08 13.66 1.51
N ALA A 127 -5.85 13.26 1.80
CA ALA A 127 -4.66 13.98 1.37
C ALA A 127 -4.61 14.21 -0.15
N MET A 128 -5.14 13.27 -0.94
CA MET A 128 -5.21 13.36 -2.40
C MET A 128 -6.08 14.53 -2.88
N TYR A 129 -7.23 14.75 -2.24
CA TYR A 129 -8.25 15.71 -2.68
C TYR A 129 -8.18 17.05 -1.91
N SER A 130 -7.45 17.10 -0.79
CA SER A 130 -7.21 18.34 -0.03
C SER A 130 -6.14 19.26 -0.62
N GLY A 131 -5.46 18.84 -1.69
CA GLY A 131 -4.36 19.59 -2.31
C GLY A 131 -3.01 19.45 -1.62
N LEU A 132 -2.87 18.61 -0.60
CA LEU A 132 -1.59 18.32 0.07
C LEU A 132 -0.63 17.52 -0.83
N VAL A 133 -1.16 16.65 -1.67
CA VAL A 133 -0.36 15.83 -2.58
C VAL A 133 0.06 16.65 -3.79
N LYS A 134 1.34 16.96 -3.89
CA LYS A 134 1.95 17.68 -5.01
C LYS A 134 2.60 16.78 -6.06
N GLY A 135 2.51 15.46 -5.90
CA GLY A 135 3.14 14.48 -6.78
C GLY A 135 2.19 13.95 -7.86
N ILE A 136 2.79 13.34 -8.88
CA ILE A 136 2.07 12.62 -9.92
C ILE A 136 2.03 11.15 -9.52
N GLY A 137 0.84 10.53 -9.60
CA GLY A 137 0.71 9.09 -9.41
C GLY A 137 1.35 8.30 -10.54
N PRO A 138 2.07 7.20 -10.29
CA PRO A 138 2.42 6.25 -11.32
C PRO A 138 1.16 5.72 -12.01
N ARG A 139 1.28 5.33 -13.26
CA ARG A 139 0.14 5.00 -14.14
C ARG A 139 -0.84 3.97 -13.57
N TYR A 140 -0.38 3.02 -12.76
CA TYR A 140 -1.19 1.91 -12.26
C TYR A 140 -1.26 1.85 -10.72
N CYS A 141 -1.28 3.01 -10.06
CA CYS A 141 -1.43 3.10 -8.62
C CYS A 141 -2.61 4.02 -8.23
N PRO A 142 -3.87 3.67 -8.61
CA PRO A 142 -5.02 4.41 -8.15
C PRO A 142 -5.31 4.08 -6.69
N SER A 143 -5.59 5.08 -5.89
CA SER A 143 -6.17 4.88 -4.56
C SER A 143 -7.62 4.40 -4.67
N ILE A 144 -8.20 3.91 -3.58
CA ILE A 144 -9.61 3.50 -3.58
C ILE A 144 -10.52 4.70 -3.86
N GLU A 145 -10.17 5.89 -3.35
CA GLU A 145 -10.88 7.13 -3.62
C GLU A 145 -10.88 7.46 -5.12
N ASP A 146 -9.71 7.32 -5.77
CA ASP A 146 -9.60 7.51 -7.22
C ASP A 146 -10.48 6.54 -8.01
N LYS A 147 -10.56 5.27 -7.57
CA LYS A 147 -11.43 4.28 -8.21
C LYS A 147 -12.90 4.65 -8.08
N VAL A 148 -13.34 4.99 -6.88
CA VAL A 148 -14.73 5.34 -6.60
C VAL A 148 -15.15 6.61 -7.34
N VAL A 149 -14.29 7.61 -7.42
CA VAL A 149 -14.59 8.87 -8.13
C VAL A 149 -14.56 8.69 -9.65
N LYS A 150 -13.51 8.01 -10.19
CA LYS A 150 -13.33 7.88 -11.64
C LYS A 150 -14.22 6.82 -12.28
N PHE A 151 -14.64 5.83 -11.53
CA PHE A 151 -15.48 4.72 -11.98
C PHE A 151 -16.75 4.64 -11.14
N SER A 152 -17.43 5.79 -11.00
CA SER A 152 -18.65 5.93 -10.20
C SER A 152 -19.84 5.11 -10.70
N ASP A 153 -19.78 4.60 -11.95
CA ASP A 153 -20.74 3.67 -12.52
C ASP A 153 -20.58 2.23 -11.98
N LYS A 154 -19.47 1.94 -11.30
CA LYS A 154 -19.20 0.61 -10.73
C LYS A 154 -19.77 0.53 -9.31
N PRO A 155 -20.66 -0.44 -9.04
CA PRO A 155 -21.26 -0.59 -7.70
C PRO A 155 -20.26 -1.14 -6.68
N GLN A 156 -19.14 -1.71 -7.13
CA GLN A 156 -18.13 -2.33 -6.29
C GLN A 156 -16.76 -2.37 -6.97
N HIS A 157 -15.70 -2.43 -6.15
CA HIS A 157 -14.32 -2.62 -6.59
C HIS A 157 -13.73 -3.84 -5.91
N GLN A 158 -12.91 -4.60 -6.64
CA GLN A 158 -12.23 -5.79 -6.14
C GLN A 158 -11.17 -5.43 -5.09
N ILE A 159 -11.16 -6.22 -4.02
CA ILE A 159 -10.20 -6.16 -2.91
C ILE A 159 -9.67 -7.56 -2.68
N PHE A 160 -8.34 -7.71 -2.70
CA PHE A 160 -7.69 -8.97 -2.36
C PHE A 160 -7.13 -8.90 -0.94
N LEU A 161 -7.31 -9.96 -0.20
CA LEU A 161 -6.75 -10.14 1.13
C LEU A 161 -5.54 -11.05 0.99
N GLU A 162 -4.37 -10.46 1.16
CA GLU A 162 -3.09 -11.10 0.89
C GLU A 162 -2.30 -11.26 2.20
N PRO A 163 -2.04 -12.49 2.68
CA PRO A 163 -1.14 -12.68 3.81
C PRO A 163 0.26 -12.13 3.50
N GLU A 164 0.79 -11.27 4.36
CA GLU A 164 2.10 -10.63 4.13
C GLU A 164 3.26 -11.61 4.34
N SER A 165 3.11 -12.56 5.26
CA SER A 165 4.02 -13.69 5.43
C SER A 165 3.32 -14.84 6.15
N LYS A 166 4.02 -15.99 6.27
CA LYS A 166 3.52 -17.15 7.03
C LYS A 166 3.68 -16.98 8.55
N GLU A 167 4.54 -16.08 8.97
CA GLU A 167 4.86 -15.81 10.37
C GLU A 167 4.10 -14.62 10.94
N MET A 168 3.52 -13.76 10.10
CA MET A 168 2.80 -12.56 10.52
C MET A 168 1.29 -12.79 10.50
N ASN A 169 0.61 -12.29 11.51
CA ASN A 169 -0.85 -12.27 11.56
C ASN A 169 -1.45 -11.08 10.79
N SER A 170 -0.73 -10.58 9.81
CA SER A 170 -1.07 -9.38 9.06
C SER A 170 -1.53 -9.72 7.65
N ILE A 171 -2.66 -9.16 7.25
CA ILE A 171 -3.23 -9.25 5.91
C ILE A 171 -3.15 -7.89 5.22
N TYR A 172 -2.51 -7.85 4.07
CA TYR A 172 -2.47 -6.71 3.17
C TYR A 172 -3.78 -6.60 2.39
N VAL A 173 -4.46 -5.46 2.49
CA VAL A 173 -5.76 -5.24 1.84
C VAL A 173 -5.55 -4.67 0.43
N GLN A 174 -5.09 -5.51 -0.49
CA GLN A 174 -4.72 -5.10 -1.84
C GLN A 174 -5.92 -4.52 -2.61
N GLY A 175 -5.69 -3.37 -3.22
CA GLY A 175 -6.72 -2.63 -3.96
C GLY A 175 -7.39 -1.53 -3.15
N PHE A 176 -7.08 -1.43 -1.84
CA PHE A 176 -7.65 -0.48 -0.90
C PHE A 176 -6.67 0.64 -0.50
N SER A 177 -5.64 0.90 -1.32
CA SER A 177 -4.70 1.99 -1.06
C SER A 177 -5.44 3.31 -0.86
N THR A 178 -5.11 4.02 0.22
CA THR A 178 -5.85 5.22 0.63
C THR A 178 -4.95 6.23 1.32
N SER A 179 -5.36 7.49 1.34
CA SER A 179 -4.77 8.54 2.15
C SER A 179 -5.82 9.24 3.04
N MET A 180 -6.94 8.56 3.30
CA MET A 180 -7.95 9.01 4.27
C MET A 180 -7.38 9.02 5.69
N PRO A 181 -7.96 9.81 6.61
CA PRO A 181 -7.69 9.70 8.05
C PRO A 181 -7.98 8.29 8.58
N HIS A 182 -7.27 7.87 9.62
CA HIS A 182 -7.38 6.51 10.19
C HIS A 182 -8.80 6.10 10.57
N ASP A 183 -9.54 6.99 11.24
CA ASP A 183 -10.93 6.77 11.66
C ASP A 183 -11.86 6.52 10.45
N ILE A 184 -11.61 7.18 9.33
CA ILE A 184 -12.36 6.96 8.10
C ILE A 184 -11.94 5.66 7.42
N GLN A 185 -10.64 5.34 7.42
CA GLN A 185 -10.15 4.06 6.90
C GLN A 185 -10.80 2.88 7.63
N GLU A 186 -10.88 2.95 8.97
CA GLU A 186 -11.55 1.93 9.78
C GLU A 186 -13.02 1.80 9.40
N GLN A 187 -13.77 2.89 9.32
CA GLN A 187 -15.16 2.86 8.89
C GLN A 187 -15.33 2.21 7.51
N MET A 188 -14.48 2.57 6.54
CA MET A 188 -14.51 2.01 5.19
C MET A 188 -14.29 0.48 5.20
N ILE A 189 -13.26 0.01 5.90
CA ILE A 189 -12.89 -1.40 5.97
C ILE A 189 -14.01 -2.24 6.61
N ARG A 190 -14.61 -1.74 7.68
CA ARG A 190 -15.75 -2.42 8.35
C ARG A 190 -16.92 -2.66 7.42
N THR A 191 -17.16 -1.79 6.44
CA THR A 191 -18.24 -1.97 5.46
C THR A 191 -17.96 -3.04 4.41
N CYS A 192 -16.71 -3.39 4.19
CA CYS A 192 -16.28 -4.34 3.16
C CYS A 192 -16.42 -5.80 3.58
N LEU A 193 -17.15 -6.10 4.64
CA LEU A 193 -17.40 -7.46 5.14
C LEU A 193 -16.14 -8.16 5.68
N LEU A 194 -15.10 -7.37 6.01
CA LEU A 194 -13.82 -7.90 6.48
C LEU A 194 -13.79 -8.14 7.99
N TYR A 195 -14.62 -7.43 8.76
CA TYR A 195 -14.57 -7.48 10.21
C TYR A 195 -15.72 -8.24 10.83
N THR A 196 -15.41 -9.09 11.79
CA THR A 196 -16.36 -9.52 12.82
C THR A 196 -16.60 -8.37 13.81
N SER A 197 -17.70 -8.39 14.54
CA SER A 197 -18.14 -7.30 15.44
C SER A 197 -17.13 -6.91 16.52
N ASP A 198 -16.19 -7.78 16.86
CA ASP A 198 -15.29 -7.64 18.00
C ASP A 198 -13.86 -7.17 17.64
N ALA A 199 -13.54 -6.98 16.36
CA ALA A 199 -12.19 -6.63 15.91
C ALA A 199 -11.90 -5.12 15.88
N ALA A 200 -12.62 -4.34 16.68
CA ALA A 200 -12.61 -2.87 16.64
C ALA A 200 -11.27 -2.21 16.97
N ASP A 201 -10.38 -2.89 17.71
CA ASP A 201 -9.22 -2.25 18.33
C ASP A 201 -7.88 -2.46 17.60
N GLU A 202 -7.85 -3.21 16.50
CA GLU A 202 -6.58 -3.64 15.89
C GLU A 202 -6.39 -3.28 14.41
N ALA A 203 -7.19 -2.38 13.84
CA ALA A 203 -6.86 -1.80 12.54
C ALA A 203 -5.63 -0.91 12.68
N ARG A 204 -4.45 -1.49 12.59
CA ARG A 204 -3.20 -0.75 12.52
C ARG A 204 -2.99 -0.35 11.07
N SER A 205 -3.12 0.94 10.76
CA SER A 205 -2.44 1.45 9.59
C SER A 205 -0.95 1.39 9.92
N VAL A 206 -0.20 0.64 9.15
CA VAL A 206 1.26 0.69 9.22
C VAL A 206 1.65 1.95 8.47
N ASP A 207 2.05 2.97 9.24
CA ASP A 207 2.64 4.21 8.72
C ASP A 207 3.96 3.93 8.00
#